data_9a2578dbc15add581d5d792ab2f422e9
#
_entry.id   9a2578dbc15add581d5d792ab2f422e9
#
_cell.length_a   1.000
_cell.length_b   1.000
_cell.length_c   1.000
_cell.angle_alpha   90.00
_cell.angle_beta   90.00
_cell.angle_gamma   90.00
#
_symmetry.space_group_name_H-M   'P 1'
#
loop_
_entity.id
_entity.type
_entity.pdbx_description
1 polymer ?
#
loop_
_entity_poly.entity_id
_entity_poly.type
_entity_poly.pdbx_seq_one_letter_code
_entity_poly.pdbx_strand_id
1 'polypeptide(L)'
;MKYLLCGSCSHANPLKSEYLTFCDQCGKKLPNTFSDWRKVHPMGSFSEYQHTVGISIKEKKPNRTSSWFKRQLQPANKGKVIVFFSLVLVLLATAGTLFGKRAVFTLLYAKVPKSYLYSGWQTATIGRQALEISTPVKLWIHDQPLDPEIAKATEYAKSYRNEEGGGIRITVNMYSYFENVANTLENAKADSRHAMEQDDQSDIHSKTIPVLISGMQGQLEEGNYLYKGGIRLAFQHLVVVKGANRWEIQIHYRDDDPIGPQVAQRVLKSVKIK
;
A
#
# COMPACT_ATOMS: atom_id res chain seq x y z
N MET A 1 8.95 40.73 32.55
CA MET A 1 7.72 40.26 33.22
C MET A 1 7.88 38.79 33.59
N LYS A 2 7.48 38.39 34.78
CA LYS A 2 7.59 37.00 35.25
C LYS A 2 6.25 36.29 35.13
N TYR A 3 6.28 34.96 34.89
CA TYR A 3 5.10 34.15 34.64
C TYR A 3 5.12 32.87 35.47
N LEU A 4 3.95 32.32 35.79
CA LEU A 4 3.76 31.03 36.41
C LEU A 4 3.12 30.09 35.43
N LEU A 5 3.74 28.92 35.16
CA LEU A 5 3.19 27.95 34.25
C LEU A 5 2.10 27.10 34.91
N CYS A 6 1.02 26.90 34.18
CA CYS A 6 -0.04 25.97 34.60
C CYS A 6 0.42 24.53 34.37
N GLY A 7 0.42 23.68 35.39
CA GLY A 7 0.78 22.26 35.28
C GLY A 7 -0.18 21.43 34.44
N SER A 8 -1.40 21.94 34.15
CA SER A 8 -2.43 21.21 33.42
C SER A 8 -2.50 21.57 31.93
N CYS A 9 -2.24 22.84 31.54
CA CYS A 9 -2.37 23.30 30.16
C CYS A 9 -1.13 24.04 29.66
N SER A 10 -0.07 24.14 30.45
CA SER A 10 1.19 24.82 30.14
C SER A 10 1.04 26.33 29.83
N HIS A 11 -0.13 26.91 30.05
CA HIS A 11 -0.34 28.34 29.85
C HIS A 11 0.51 29.15 30.83
N ALA A 12 1.11 30.23 30.34
CA ALA A 12 1.94 31.14 31.13
C ALA A 12 1.10 32.28 31.67
N ASN A 13 0.80 32.22 32.96
CA ASN A 13 0.01 33.22 33.66
C ASN A 13 0.93 34.33 34.17
N PRO A 14 0.70 35.61 33.84
CA PRO A 14 1.56 36.70 34.27
C PRO A 14 1.43 36.95 35.78
N LEU A 15 2.57 36.97 36.49
CA LEU A 15 2.64 37.23 37.93
C LEU A 15 2.48 38.73 38.23
N LYS A 16 1.27 39.25 38.03
CA LYS A 16 0.92 40.66 38.31
C LYS A 16 0.40 40.90 39.69
N SER A 17 -0.11 39.86 40.36
CA SER A 17 -0.76 39.96 41.65
C SER A 17 -0.39 38.79 42.56
N GLU A 18 -0.29 39.05 43.86
CA GLU A 18 -0.08 38.02 44.90
C GLU A 18 -1.26 37.07 45.07
N TYR A 19 -2.45 37.43 44.55
CA TYR A 19 -3.68 36.65 44.61
C TYR A 19 -3.87 35.69 43.45
N LEU A 20 -2.88 35.56 42.55
CA LEU A 20 -2.98 34.63 41.41
C LEU A 20 -2.97 33.18 41.89
N THR A 21 -4.14 32.53 41.89
CA THR A 21 -4.31 31.13 42.35
C THR A 21 -4.80 30.18 41.29
N PHE A 22 -5.46 30.67 40.23
CA PHE A 22 -6.02 29.85 39.18
C PHE A 22 -5.48 30.28 37.81
N CYS A 23 -5.44 29.32 36.90
CA CYS A 23 -4.99 29.56 35.50
C CYS A 23 -6.06 30.36 34.75
N ASP A 24 -5.67 31.46 34.11
CA ASP A 24 -6.56 32.31 33.32
C ASP A 24 -7.17 31.59 32.10
N GLN A 25 -6.50 30.53 31.61
CA GLN A 25 -6.96 29.81 30.44
C GLN A 25 -7.83 28.59 30.75
N CYS A 26 -7.47 27.77 31.74
CA CYS A 26 -8.19 26.51 32.01
C CYS A 26 -8.89 26.45 33.39
N GLY A 27 -8.80 27.49 34.17
CA GLY A 27 -9.47 27.62 35.51
C GLY A 27 -8.92 26.68 36.59
N LYS A 28 -7.93 25.83 36.31
CA LYS A 28 -7.36 24.94 37.32
C LYS A 28 -6.40 25.69 38.26
N LYS A 29 -6.30 25.21 39.52
CA LYS A 29 -5.39 25.75 40.50
C LYS A 29 -3.94 25.68 40.00
N LEU A 30 -3.21 26.79 40.11
CA LEU A 30 -1.80 26.86 39.72
C LEU A 30 -0.92 26.21 40.80
N PRO A 31 0.16 25.52 40.41
CA PRO A 31 1.15 25.02 41.37
C PRO A 31 1.99 26.17 41.90
N ASN A 32 2.47 26.02 43.12
CA ASN A 32 3.38 26.99 43.77
C ASN A 32 2.86 28.45 43.78
N THR A 33 1.60 28.64 44.13
CA THR A 33 1.03 30.02 44.31
C THR A 33 1.78 30.79 45.36
N PHE A 34 1.69 32.15 45.36
CA PHE A 34 2.32 32.97 46.40
C PHE A 34 1.84 32.60 47.82
N SER A 35 0.56 32.28 47.95
CA SER A 35 0.01 31.83 49.25
C SER A 35 0.63 30.50 49.72
N ASP A 36 0.91 29.57 48.81
CA ASP A 36 1.54 28.30 49.17
C ASP A 36 3.04 28.48 49.43
N TRP A 37 3.74 29.33 48.67
CA TRP A 37 5.15 29.65 48.85
C TRP A 37 5.38 30.39 50.19
N ARG A 38 4.47 31.33 50.58
CA ARG A 38 4.56 32.10 51.81
C ARG A 38 4.42 31.26 53.07
N LYS A 39 3.79 30.08 52.99
CA LYS A 39 3.73 29.12 54.13
C LYS A 39 5.12 28.63 54.52
N VAL A 40 6.01 28.51 53.55
CA VAL A 40 7.40 28.06 53.76
C VAL A 40 8.35 29.24 54.00
N HIS A 41 7.98 30.44 53.52
CA HIS A 41 8.77 31.67 53.60
C HIS A 41 7.91 32.79 54.24
N PRO A 42 7.63 32.76 55.55
CA PRO A 42 6.67 33.65 56.20
C PRO A 42 6.98 35.14 56.06
N MET A 43 8.25 35.51 55.97
CA MET A 43 8.74 36.89 55.82
C MET A 43 9.05 37.27 54.39
N GLY A 44 8.83 36.34 53.42
CA GLY A 44 9.17 36.58 52.02
C GLY A 44 8.20 37.56 51.35
N SER A 45 8.76 38.45 50.52
CA SER A 45 8.01 39.44 49.77
C SER A 45 7.51 38.87 48.44
N PHE A 46 6.45 39.48 47.87
CA PHE A 46 5.97 39.09 46.52
C PHE A 46 7.03 39.28 45.42
N SER A 47 7.86 40.29 45.54
CA SER A 47 8.98 40.53 44.62
C SER A 47 9.99 39.37 44.64
N GLU A 48 10.31 38.86 45.82
CA GLU A 48 11.23 37.72 46.01
C GLU A 48 10.60 36.44 45.46
N TYR A 49 9.34 36.20 45.68
CA TYR A 49 8.59 35.11 45.05
C TYR A 49 8.62 35.19 43.51
N GLN A 50 8.39 36.38 42.92
CA GLN A 50 8.48 36.57 41.49
C GLN A 50 9.86 36.22 40.92
N HIS A 51 10.92 36.53 41.69
CA HIS A 51 12.31 36.19 41.27
C HIS A 51 12.61 34.71 41.42
N THR A 52 12.13 34.08 42.48
CA THR A 52 12.47 32.68 42.84
C THR A 52 11.64 31.65 42.02
N VAL A 53 10.31 31.90 41.92
CA VAL A 53 9.37 30.94 41.31
C VAL A 53 8.98 31.36 39.89
N GLY A 54 8.99 32.65 39.58
CA GLY A 54 8.55 33.18 38.30
C GLY A 54 9.57 32.93 37.18
N ILE A 55 9.10 32.40 36.07
CA ILE A 55 9.92 32.15 34.86
C ILE A 55 9.89 33.35 33.92
N SER A 56 11.03 33.67 33.33
CA SER A 56 11.14 34.67 32.27
C SER A 56 10.92 34.01 30.91
N ILE A 57 9.80 34.31 30.26
CA ILE A 57 9.58 33.86 28.88
C ILE A 57 10.25 34.88 27.97
N LYS A 58 11.29 34.44 27.23
CA LYS A 58 11.81 35.22 26.11
C LYS A 58 10.71 35.34 25.08
N GLU A 59 10.23 36.56 24.80
CA GLU A 59 9.33 36.79 23.69
C GLU A 59 9.94 36.22 22.42
N LYS A 60 9.27 35.26 21.78
CA LYS A 60 9.64 34.80 20.45
C LYS A 60 9.52 36.00 19.54
N LYS A 61 10.65 36.53 19.06
CA LYS A 61 10.65 37.53 17.97
C LYS A 61 9.76 37.00 16.86
N PRO A 62 8.84 37.82 16.32
CA PRO A 62 7.94 37.37 15.26
C PRO A 62 8.75 36.83 14.10
N ASN A 63 8.41 35.60 13.68
CA ASN A 63 9.13 34.86 12.65
C ASN A 63 9.24 35.74 11.38
N ARG A 64 10.46 36.06 10.96
CA ARG A 64 10.78 36.87 9.78
C ARG A 64 10.14 36.33 8.49
N THR A 65 9.73 35.07 8.45
CA THR A 65 9.04 34.40 7.33
C THR A 65 7.66 34.99 7.04
N SER A 66 6.92 35.46 8.03
CA SER A 66 5.60 36.08 7.78
C SER A 66 5.69 37.45 7.07
N SER A 67 6.83 38.15 7.23
CA SER A 67 7.04 39.47 6.58
C SER A 67 7.39 39.34 5.10
N TRP A 68 8.02 38.26 4.68
CA TRP A 68 8.36 37.98 3.28
C TRP A 68 7.10 37.70 2.44
N PHE A 69 6.18 36.89 2.95
CA PHE A 69 4.89 36.61 2.30
C PHE A 69 4.04 37.88 2.16
N LYS A 70 3.98 38.72 3.19
CA LYS A 70 3.24 40.00 3.14
C LYS A 70 3.82 40.98 2.12
N ARG A 71 5.15 41.01 1.91
CA ARG A 71 5.80 41.85 0.88
C ARG A 71 5.51 41.37 -0.56
N GLN A 72 5.39 40.05 -0.77
CA GLN A 72 5.08 39.49 -2.08
C GLN A 72 3.62 39.76 -2.51
N LEU A 73 2.71 39.91 -1.55
CA LEU A 73 1.29 40.19 -1.78
C LEU A 73 0.96 41.70 -2.02
N GLN A 74 1.98 42.58 -2.07
CA GLN A 74 1.76 43.96 -2.43
C GLN A 74 1.25 44.11 -3.89
N PRO A 75 0.34 45.09 -4.18
CA PRO A 75 -0.31 45.20 -5.48
C PRO A 75 0.66 45.29 -6.68
N ALA A 76 1.84 45.88 -6.48
CA ALA A 76 2.88 45.98 -7.52
C ALA A 76 3.49 44.62 -7.96
N ASN A 77 3.36 43.57 -7.16
CA ASN A 77 3.96 42.25 -7.44
C ASN A 77 2.91 41.15 -7.72
N LYS A 78 1.60 41.49 -7.70
CA LYS A 78 0.53 40.48 -7.90
C LYS A 78 0.67 39.73 -9.21
N GLY A 79 1.07 40.36 -10.30
CA GLY A 79 1.29 39.71 -11.59
C GLY A 79 2.41 38.67 -11.55
N LYS A 80 3.55 38.99 -10.90
CA LYS A 80 4.69 38.08 -10.79
C LYS A 80 4.35 36.86 -9.89
N VAL A 81 3.56 37.06 -8.84
CA VAL A 81 3.10 36.00 -7.93
C VAL A 81 2.13 35.07 -8.67
N ILE A 82 1.19 35.61 -9.43
CA ILE A 82 0.25 34.81 -10.24
C ILE A 82 1.02 33.98 -11.27
N VAL A 83 1.95 34.57 -12.00
CA VAL A 83 2.78 33.84 -12.98
C VAL A 83 3.60 32.74 -12.32
N PHE A 84 4.21 33.01 -11.16
CA PHE A 84 4.95 32.00 -10.42
C PHE A 84 4.07 30.82 -9.97
N PHE A 85 2.90 31.10 -9.37
CA PHE A 85 1.95 30.04 -8.96
C PHE A 85 1.38 29.28 -10.15
N SER A 86 1.08 29.96 -11.27
CA SER A 86 0.64 29.30 -12.50
C SER A 86 1.71 28.37 -13.05
N LEU A 87 2.97 28.78 -13.02
CA LEU A 87 4.10 27.98 -13.50
C LEU A 87 4.35 26.76 -12.59
N VAL A 88 4.25 26.93 -11.28
CA VAL A 88 4.30 25.83 -10.31
C VAL A 88 3.14 24.85 -10.50
N LEU A 89 1.94 25.36 -10.76
CA LEU A 89 0.75 24.53 -10.98
C LEU A 89 0.85 23.74 -12.28
N VAL A 90 1.36 24.34 -13.36
CA VAL A 90 1.66 23.65 -14.62
C VAL A 90 2.74 22.58 -14.42
N LEU A 91 3.83 22.88 -13.68
CA LEU A 91 4.87 21.90 -13.37
C LEU A 91 4.33 20.74 -12.53
N LEU A 92 3.48 21.00 -11.54
CA LEU A 92 2.83 19.96 -10.74
C LEU A 92 1.85 19.13 -11.57
N ALA A 93 1.09 19.76 -12.48
CA ALA A 93 0.18 19.05 -13.37
C ALA A 93 0.95 18.17 -14.36
N THR A 94 2.03 18.67 -14.97
CA THR A 94 2.87 17.88 -15.88
C THR A 94 3.63 16.77 -15.15
N ALA A 95 4.17 17.03 -13.98
CA ALA A 95 4.76 15.99 -13.13
C ALA A 95 3.72 14.94 -12.70
N GLY A 96 2.50 15.37 -12.36
CA GLY A 96 1.38 14.49 -12.02
C GLY A 96 0.96 13.58 -13.18
N THR A 97 0.93 14.10 -14.42
CA THR A 97 0.58 13.28 -15.60
C THR A 97 1.70 12.31 -16.00
N LEU A 98 2.97 12.73 -15.88
CA LEU A 98 4.13 11.90 -16.27
C LEU A 98 4.50 10.86 -15.22
N PHE A 99 4.44 11.22 -13.94
CA PHE A 99 4.91 10.37 -12.84
C PHE A 99 3.79 9.88 -11.90
N GLY A 100 2.63 10.54 -11.91
CA GLY A 100 1.56 10.28 -10.94
C GLY A 100 0.99 8.88 -11.07
N LYS A 101 0.73 8.39 -12.28
CA LYS A 101 0.28 7.02 -12.51
C LYS A 101 1.29 6.01 -11.92
N ARG A 102 2.57 6.18 -12.25
CA ARG A 102 3.63 5.27 -11.80
C ARG A 102 3.80 5.29 -10.28
N ALA A 103 3.75 6.46 -9.65
CA ALA A 103 3.83 6.60 -8.21
C ALA A 103 2.63 5.96 -7.49
N VAL A 104 1.41 6.19 -8.00
CA VAL A 104 0.19 5.59 -7.46
C VAL A 104 0.24 4.08 -7.58
N PHE A 105 0.58 3.53 -8.76
CA PHE A 105 0.70 2.09 -8.94
C PHE A 105 1.81 1.46 -8.09
N THR A 106 2.94 2.17 -7.88
CA THR A 106 4.01 1.70 -7.00
C THR A 106 3.56 1.59 -5.54
N LEU A 107 2.65 2.46 -5.10
CA LEU A 107 2.04 2.41 -3.76
C LEU A 107 0.96 1.32 -3.65
N LEU A 108 0.12 1.16 -4.69
CA LEU A 108 -0.96 0.17 -4.70
C LEU A 108 -0.46 -1.27 -4.86
N TYR A 109 0.62 -1.47 -5.62
CA TYR A 109 1.24 -2.79 -5.82
C TYR A 109 2.44 -2.95 -4.89
N ALA A 110 2.21 -3.45 -3.69
CA ALA A 110 3.27 -3.74 -2.73
C ALA A 110 4.27 -4.77 -3.28
N LYS A 111 5.48 -4.81 -2.74
CA LYS A 111 6.43 -5.91 -2.94
C LYS A 111 6.07 -7.10 -2.05
N VAL A 112 6.44 -8.29 -2.47
CA VAL A 112 6.23 -9.53 -1.72
C VAL A 112 6.99 -9.47 -0.40
N PRO A 113 6.35 -9.70 0.75
CA PRO A 113 7.03 -9.73 2.04
C PRO A 113 8.08 -10.84 2.12
N LYS A 114 9.25 -10.54 2.67
CA LYS A 114 10.31 -11.55 2.90
C LYS A 114 9.83 -12.73 3.75
N SER A 115 8.88 -12.50 4.64
CA SER A 115 8.26 -13.55 5.47
C SER A 115 7.66 -14.70 4.65
N TYR A 116 7.21 -14.42 3.42
CA TYR A 116 6.66 -15.46 2.53
C TYR A 116 7.68 -16.51 2.09
N LEU A 117 8.98 -16.23 2.21
CA LEU A 117 10.01 -17.25 1.96
C LEU A 117 10.11 -18.30 3.09
N TYR A 118 9.78 -17.92 4.33
CA TYR A 118 10.14 -18.71 5.50
C TYR A 118 8.96 -19.25 6.31
N SER A 119 7.80 -18.58 6.27
CA SER A 119 6.68 -18.89 7.17
C SER A 119 5.33 -18.86 6.47
N GLY A 120 4.33 -19.48 7.13
CA GLY A 120 2.93 -19.40 6.73
C GLY A 120 2.50 -20.27 5.55
N TRP A 121 3.38 -21.13 5.01
CA TRP A 121 3.04 -22.01 3.89
C TRP A 121 1.95 -23.02 4.30
N GLN A 122 0.88 -23.01 3.53
CA GLN A 122 -0.27 -23.89 3.70
C GLN A 122 -0.40 -24.76 2.45
N THR A 123 -0.51 -26.08 2.65
CA THR A 123 -0.80 -27.01 1.58
C THR A 123 -2.30 -27.28 1.57
N ALA A 124 -2.93 -27.09 0.44
CA ALA A 124 -4.35 -27.34 0.24
C ALA A 124 -4.57 -28.27 -0.96
N THR A 125 -5.55 -29.14 -0.86
CA THR A 125 -6.11 -29.86 -1.99
C THR A 125 -7.39 -29.15 -2.40
N ILE A 126 -7.43 -28.65 -3.62
CA ILE A 126 -8.50 -27.77 -4.13
C ILE A 126 -9.14 -28.36 -5.38
N GLY A 127 -10.41 -28.04 -5.57
CA GLY A 127 -11.20 -28.39 -6.74
C GLY A 127 -11.59 -29.88 -6.80
N ARG A 128 -12.53 -30.18 -7.71
CA ARG A 128 -13.07 -31.54 -7.98
C ARG A 128 -11.95 -32.48 -8.50
N GLN A 129 -10.96 -31.92 -9.17
CA GLN A 129 -9.85 -32.65 -9.84
C GLN A 129 -8.58 -32.69 -8.99
N ALA A 130 -8.72 -32.55 -7.68
CA ALA A 130 -7.70 -32.78 -6.65
C ALA A 130 -6.30 -32.20 -6.98
N LEU A 131 -6.21 -30.90 -7.22
CA LEU A 131 -4.92 -30.20 -7.29
C LEU A 131 -4.41 -29.94 -5.86
N GLU A 132 -3.25 -30.45 -5.54
CA GLU A 132 -2.50 -30.14 -4.32
C GLU A 132 -1.52 -29.01 -4.63
N ILE A 133 -1.56 -27.93 -3.84
CA ILE A 133 -0.71 -26.76 -3.99
C ILE A 133 -0.35 -26.18 -2.61
N SER A 134 0.89 -25.76 -2.47
CA SER A 134 1.36 -25.04 -1.27
C SER A 134 1.54 -23.56 -1.60
N THR A 135 0.96 -22.68 -0.79
CA THR A 135 1.02 -21.22 -0.97
C THR A 135 1.34 -20.52 0.36
N PRO A 136 2.00 -19.35 0.34
CA PRO A 136 2.28 -18.58 1.55
C PRO A 136 1.05 -17.85 2.11
N VAL A 137 -0.04 -17.83 1.33
CA VAL A 137 -1.32 -17.19 1.66
C VAL A 137 -2.46 -18.12 1.29
N LYS A 138 -3.55 -18.02 2.03
CA LYS A 138 -4.73 -18.85 1.77
C LYS A 138 -5.37 -18.50 0.44
N LEU A 139 -5.78 -19.52 -0.30
CA LEU A 139 -6.59 -19.36 -1.51
C LEU A 139 -8.07 -19.53 -1.15
N TRP A 140 -8.89 -18.64 -1.66
CA TRP A 140 -10.32 -18.63 -1.49
C TRP A 140 -11.01 -18.89 -2.82
N ILE A 141 -12.21 -19.48 -2.81
CA ILE A 141 -13.04 -19.55 -4.00
C ILE A 141 -13.30 -18.13 -4.50
N HIS A 142 -13.02 -17.91 -5.76
CA HIS A 142 -13.24 -16.64 -6.43
C HIS A 142 -14.25 -16.86 -7.57
N ASP A 143 -15.48 -16.42 -7.34
CA ASP A 143 -16.52 -16.53 -8.36
C ASP A 143 -16.31 -15.42 -9.40
N GLN A 144 -15.59 -15.75 -10.46
CA GLN A 144 -15.41 -14.88 -11.61
C GLN A 144 -16.35 -15.34 -12.72
N PRO A 145 -17.11 -14.42 -13.34
CA PRO A 145 -17.90 -14.78 -14.51
C PRO A 145 -16.98 -15.29 -15.63
N LEU A 146 -17.28 -16.44 -16.15
CA LEU A 146 -16.58 -17.00 -17.31
C LEU A 146 -17.00 -16.24 -18.57
N ASP A 147 -16.09 -16.14 -19.52
CA ASP A 147 -16.45 -15.78 -20.88
C ASP A 147 -17.60 -16.68 -21.35
N PRO A 148 -18.66 -16.14 -21.98
CA PRO A 148 -19.82 -16.92 -22.42
C PRO A 148 -19.49 -18.10 -23.32
N GLU A 149 -18.43 -18.01 -24.13
CA GLU A 149 -17.96 -19.12 -25.00
C GLU A 149 -17.31 -20.23 -24.16
N ILE A 150 -16.47 -19.87 -23.19
CA ILE A 150 -15.86 -20.82 -22.26
C ILE A 150 -16.94 -21.47 -21.38
N ALA A 151 -17.93 -20.69 -20.91
CA ALA A 151 -19.02 -21.21 -20.10
C ALA A 151 -19.85 -22.27 -20.84
N LYS A 152 -20.10 -22.10 -22.14
CA LYS A 152 -20.80 -23.08 -22.97
C LYS A 152 -19.98 -24.34 -23.24
N ALA A 153 -18.66 -24.23 -23.22
CA ALA A 153 -17.73 -25.30 -23.52
C ALA A 153 -17.36 -26.14 -22.28
N THR A 154 -17.69 -25.69 -21.07
CA THR A 154 -17.25 -26.30 -19.80
C THR A 154 -18.39 -26.95 -19.04
N GLU A 155 -18.20 -28.19 -18.58
CA GLU A 155 -19.05 -28.87 -17.60
C GLU A 155 -18.79 -28.36 -16.18
N TYR A 156 -17.54 -28.02 -15.86
CA TYR A 156 -17.12 -27.56 -14.54
C TYR A 156 -16.04 -26.48 -14.69
N ALA A 157 -16.19 -25.41 -13.94
CA ALA A 157 -15.17 -24.40 -13.78
C ALA A 157 -15.15 -23.89 -12.33
N LYS A 158 -13.94 -23.75 -11.78
CA LYS A 158 -13.72 -23.11 -10.46
C LYS A 158 -12.43 -22.33 -10.46
N SER A 159 -12.49 -21.16 -9.88
CA SER A 159 -11.35 -20.30 -9.66
C SER A 159 -11.08 -20.14 -8.16
N TYR A 160 -9.81 -20.11 -7.80
CA TYR A 160 -9.32 -19.85 -6.45
C TYR A 160 -8.28 -18.75 -6.53
N ARG A 161 -8.33 -17.82 -5.59
CA ARG A 161 -7.42 -16.67 -5.57
C ARG A 161 -7.10 -16.27 -4.13
N ASN A 162 -5.90 -15.72 -3.90
CA ASN A 162 -5.59 -15.08 -2.63
C ASN A 162 -6.20 -13.67 -2.56
N GLU A 163 -6.36 -13.18 -1.34
CA GLU A 163 -6.75 -11.78 -1.10
C GLU A 163 -5.73 -10.80 -1.68
N GLU A 164 -6.20 -9.62 -2.06
CA GLU A 164 -5.34 -8.54 -2.55
C GLU A 164 -4.49 -7.94 -1.43
N GLY A 165 -3.32 -7.39 -1.78
CA GLY A 165 -2.48 -6.64 -0.84
C GLY A 165 -1.17 -7.31 -0.40
N GLY A 166 -0.96 -8.59 -0.69
CA GLY A 166 0.26 -9.33 -0.32
C GLY A 166 1.44 -9.20 -1.29
N GLY A 167 1.39 -8.29 -2.27
CA GLY A 167 2.46 -8.10 -3.27
C GLY A 167 2.56 -9.23 -4.32
N ILE A 168 1.81 -10.31 -4.14
CA ILE A 168 1.72 -11.44 -5.06
C ILE A 168 0.26 -11.81 -5.26
N ARG A 169 -0.14 -12.04 -6.50
CA ARG A 169 -1.44 -12.57 -6.86
C ARG A 169 -1.26 -14.00 -7.36
N ILE A 170 -1.93 -14.93 -6.73
CA ILE A 170 -1.95 -16.35 -7.10
C ILE A 170 -3.38 -16.69 -7.46
N THR A 171 -3.62 -17.10 -8.69
CA THR A 171 -4.91 -17.55 -9.18
C THR A 171 -4.77 -18.97 -9.67
N VAL A 172 -5.71 -19.83 -9.29
CA VAL A 172 -5.77 -21.23 -9.76
C VAL A 172 -7.13 -21.44 -10.39
N ASN A 173 -7.14 -21.69 -11.68
CA ASN A 173 -8.33 -22.02 -12.45
C ASN A 173 -8.35 -23.51 -12.79
N MET A 174 -9.50 -24.12 -12.71
CA MET A 174 -9.74 -25.51 -13.04
C MET A 174 -10.95 -25.62 -13.94
N TYR A 175 -10.78 -26.32 -15.04
CA TYR A 175 -11.85 -26.53 -16.01
C TYR A 175 -11.98 -28.02 -16.34
N SER A 176 -13.22 -28.49 -16.50
CA SER A 176 -13.56 -29.72 -17.23
C SER A 176 -14.40 -29.32 -18.43
N TYR A 177 -13.90 -29.58 -19.61
CA TYR A 177 -14.62 -29.31 -20.84
C TYR A 177 -15.53 -30.48 -21.21
N PHE A 178 -16.53 -30.25 -22.03
CA PHE A 178 -17.28 -31.34 -22.65
C PHE A 178 -16.38 -32.15 -23.62
N GLU A 179 -16.67 -33.41 -23.79
CA GLU A 179 -15.82 -34.34 -24.60
C GLU A 179 -15.60 -33.91 -26.06
N ASN A 180 -16.52 -33.14 -26.60
CA ASN A 180 -16.44 -32.60 -27.97
C ASN A 180 -15.60 -31.33 -28.10
N VAL A 181 -15.04 -30.82 -27.02
CA VAL A 181 -14.25 -29.60 -27.01
C VAL A 181 -12.75 -29.93 -27.08
N ALA A 182 -12.06 -29.33 -28.02
CA ALA A 182 -10.62 -29.49 -28.16
C ALA A 182 -9.89 -28.76 -27.04
N ASN A 183 -9.46 -29.50 -26.02
CA ASN A 183 -8.71 -28.98 -24.86
C ASN A 183 -7.22 -29.29 -25.07
N THR A 184 -6.47 -28.34 -25.62
CA THR A 184 -5.02 -28.48 -25.93
C THR A 184 -4.22 -27.40 -25.19
N LEU A 185 -2.89 -27.61 -25.05
CA LEU A 185 -1.98 -26.59 -24.51
C LEU A 185 -1.94 -25.33 -25.39
N GLU A 186 -2.11 -25.50 -26.71
CA GLU A 186 -2.13 -24.38 -27.66
C GLU A 186 -3.37 -23.51 -27.47
N ASN A 187 -4.55 -24.13 -27.34
CA ASN A 187 -5.80 -23.41 -27.07
C ASN A 187 -5.73 -22.70 -25.73
N ALA A 188 -5.22 -23.36 -24.68
CA ALA A 188 -5.06 -22.75 -23.37
C ALA A 188 -4.12 -21.53 -23.39
N LYS A 189 -3.06 -21.57 -24.21
CA LYS A 189 -2.16 -20.42 -24.42
C LYS A 189 -2.86 -19.28 -25.14
N ALA A 190 -3.65 -19.58 -26.17
CA ALA A 190 -4.43 -18.57 -26.89
C ALA A 190 -5.45 -17.88 -25.97
N ASP A 191 -6.19 -18.67 -25.16
CA ASP A 191 -7.17 -18.17 -24.19
C ASP A 191 -6.50 -17.25 -23.16
N SER A 192 -5.36 -17.67 -22.62
CA SER A 192 -4.57 -16.87 -21.67
C SER A 192 -4.11 -15.56 -22.28
N ARG A 193 -3.61 -15.58 -23.50
CA ARG A 193 -3.15 -14.38 -24.21
C ARG A 193 -4.29 -13.40 -24.43
N HIS A 194 -5.42 -13.92 -24.89
CA HIS A 194 -6.63 -13.11 -25.09
C HIS A 194 -7.12 -12.46 -23.78
N ALA A 195 -7.14 -13.22 -22.68
CA ALA A 195 -7.50 -12.68 -21.37
C ALA A 195 -6.55 -11.57 -20.91
N MET A 196 -5.25 -11.73 -21.12
CA MET A 196 -4.25 -10.69 -20.81
C MET A 196 -4.48 -9.41 -21.63
N GLU A 197 -4.79 -9.51 -22.90
CA GLU A 197 -5.03 -8.35 -23.77
C GLU A 197 -6.31 -7.58 -23.39
N GLN A 198 -7.33 -8.27 -22.87
CA GLN A 198 -8.56 -7.63 -22.37
C GLN A 198 -8.36 -6.89 -21.05
N ASP A 199 -7.41 -7.29 -20.21
CA ASP A 199 -7.17 -6.76 -18.87
C ASP A 199 -6.28 -5.51 -18.82
N ASP A 200 -6.27 -4.66 -19.86
CA ASP A 200 -5.40 -3.48 -19.96
C ASP A 200 -3.89 -3.80 -19.80
N GLN A 201 -3.47 -4.98 -20.23
CA GLN A 201 -2.09 -5.40 -20.25
C GLN A 201 -1.48 -5.13 -21.61
N SER A 202 -0.36 -4.45 -21.65
CA SER A 202 0.35 -4.08 -22.86
C SER A 202 1.83 -4.41 -22.77
N ASP A 203 2.54 -4.35 -23.88
CA ASP A 203 3.99 -4.60 -23.94
C ASP A 203 4.36 -5.93 -23.26
N ILE A 204 3.67 -7.01 -23.68
CA ILE A 204 3.81 -8.35 -23.09
C ILE A 204 5.03 -9.04 -23.72
N HIS A 205 6.00 -9.38 -22.88
CA HIS A 205 7.16 -10.18 -23.25
C HIS A 205 7.11 -11.50 -22.51
N SER A 206 7.11 -12.63 -23.21
CA SER A 206 7.08 -13.94 -22.58
C SER A 206 7.89 -14.99 -23.33
N LYS A 207 8.27 -16.01 -22.58
CA LYS A 207 8.84 -17.26 -23.10
C LYS A 207 8.05 -18.44 -22.56
N THR A 208 7.96 -19.49 -23.33
CA THR A 208 7.25 -20.71 -22.98
C THR A 208 8.22 -21.88 -22.85
N ILE A 209 8.04 -22.68 -21.78
CA ILE A 209 8.88 -23.81 -21.42
C ILE A 209 7.97 -25.03 -21.24
N PRO A 210 8.22 -26.17 -21.94
CA PRO A 210 7.51 -27.41 -21.68
C PRO A 210 7.89 -27.95 -20.29
N VAL A 211 6.92 -28.45 -19.53
CA VAL A 211 7.11 -29.00 -18.20
C VAL A 211 6.34 -30.31 -18.03
N LEU A 212 6.74 -31.11 -17.01
CA LEU A 212 6.00 -32.30 -16.60
C LEU A 212 5.53 -32.12 -15.16
N ILE A 213 4.22 -32.21 -14.92
CA ILE A 213 3.60 -32.12 -13.60
C ILE A 213 2.86 -33.42 -13.32
N SER A 214 3.26 -34.14 -12.29
CA SER A 214 2.69 -35.46 -11.96
C SER A 214 2.63 -36.43 -13.16
N GLY A 215 3.64 -36.37 -14.05
CA GLY A 215 3.70 -37.18 -15.25
C GLY A 215 2.83 -36.71 -16.43
N MET A 216 2.11 -35.59 -16.28
CA MET A 216 1.31 -34.99 -17.34
C MET A 216 2.09 -33.86 -18.06
N GLN A 217 1.86 -33.73 -19.33
CA GLN A 217 2.42 -32.63 -20.13
C GLN A 217 1.78 -31.29 -19.71
N GLY A 218 2.63 -30.31 -19.51
CA GLY A 218 2.23 -28.95 -19.20
C GLY A 218 3.15 -27.94 -19.87
N GLN A 219 2.82 -26.68 -19.70
CA GLN A 219 3.54 -25.56 -20.26
C GLN A 219 3.64 -24.47 -19.20
N LEU A 220 4.84 -23.97 -18.99
CA LEU A 220 5.10 -22.80 -18.15
C LEU A 220 5.42 -21.62 -19.06
N GLU A 221 4.61 -20.59 -19.00
CA GLU A 221 4.88 -19.30 -19.62
C GLU A 221 5.38 -18.33 -18.54
N GLU A 222 6.55 -17.75 -18.75
CA GLU A 222 7.16 -16.75 -17.88
C GLU A 222 7.38 -15.47 -18.64
N GLY A 223 7.07 -14.34 -18.04
CA GLY A 223 7.22 -13.07 -18.71
C GLY A 223 6.94 -11.86 -17.84
N ASN A 224 6.81 -10.73 -18.51
CA ASN A 224 6.37 -9.50 -17.90
C ASN A 224 5.48 -8.68 -18.85
N TYR A 225 4.75 -7.75 -18.31
CA TYR A 225 3.87 -6.86 -19.06
C TYR A 225 3.71 -5.53 -18.36
N LEU A 226 3.29 -4.50 -19.10
CA LEU A 226 2.94 -3.19 -18.55
C LEU A 226 1.46 -3.19 -18.21
N TYR A 227 1.14 -3.06 -16.92
CA TYR A 227 -0.24 -3.01 -16.43
C TYR A 227 -0.75 -1.57 -16.37
N LYS A 228 -1.87 -1.31 -17.07
CA LYS A 228 -2.53 0.02 -17.16
C LYS A 228 -1.59 1.18 -17.50
N GLY A 229 -0.50 0.89 -18.21
CA GLY A 229 0.51 1.87 -18.58
C GLY A 229 1.32 2.45 -17.41
N GLY A 230 1.22 1.88 -16.19
CA GLY A 230 1.80 2.47 -14.98
C GLY A 230 2.87 1.65 -14.29
N ILE A 231 2.74 0.33 -14.26
CA ILE A 231 3.67 -0.55 -13.56
C ILE A 231 3.97 -1.80 -14.37
N ARG A 232 5.22 -2.27 -14.36
CA ARG A 232 5.61 -3.53 -14.94
C ARG A 232 5.44 -4.65 -13.91
N LEU A 233 4.66 -5.66 -14.30
CA LEU A 233 4.44 -6.87 -13.52
C LEU A 233 5.10 -8.05 -14.22
N ALA A 234 5.76 -8.91 -13.47
CA ALA A 234 6.19 -10.21 -13.91
C ALA A 234 5.08 -11.24 -13.67
N PHE A 235 5.04 -12.28 -14.51
CA PHE A 235 4.10 -13.37 -14.34
C PHE A 235 4.75 -14.73 -14.62
N GLN A 236 4.16 -15.75 -14.00
CA GLN A 236 4.39 -17.16 -14.29
C GLN A 236 3.02 -17.82 -14.44
N HIS A 237 2.79 -18.45 -15.59
CA HIS A 237 1.55 -19.13 -15.90
C HIS A 237 1.82 -20.59 -16.25
N LEU A 238 1.45 -21.50 -15.36
CA LEU A 238 1.53 -22.93 -15.55
C LEU A 238 0.18 -23.45 -16.03
N VAL A 239 0.19 -24.13 -17.18
CA VAL A 239 -0.97 -24.84 -17.71
C VAL A 239 -0.66 -26.32 -17.80
N VAL A 240 -1.57 -27.15 -17.34
CA VAL A 240 -1.51 -28.61 -17.47
C VAL A 240 -2.84 -29.09 -18.06
N VAL A 241 -2.77 -30.00 -19.03
CA VAL A 241 -3.94 -30.56 -19.73
C VAL A 241 -3.89 -32.07 -19.67
N LYS A 242 -5.04 -32.69 -19.34
CA LYS A 242 -5.22 -34.16 -19.41
C LYS A 242 -6.64 -34.49 -19.81
N GLY A 243 -6.83 -34.95 -21.03
CA GLY A 243 -8.17 -35.20 -21.59
C GLY A 243 -9.04 -33.93 -21.55
N ALA A 244 -10.22 -34.03 -20.99
CA ALA A 244 -11.12 -32.89 -20.86
C ALA A 244 -10.72 -31.90 -19.74
N ASN A 245 -9.74 -32.24 -18.91
CA ASN A 245 -9.39 -31.43 -17.75
C ASN A 245 -8.22 -30.50 -18.04
N ARG A 246 -8.31 -29.24 -17.50
CA ARG A 246 -7.27 -28.21 -17.56
C ARG A 246 -7.08 -27.57 -16.21
N TRP A 247 -5.84 -27.40 -15.79
CA TRP A 247 -5.42 -26.66 -14.60
C TRP A 247 -4.53 -25.50 -15.02
N GLU A 248 -4.82 -24.34 -14.53
CA GLU A 248 -4.06 -23.11 -14.76
C GLU A 248 -3.67 -22.49 -13.44
N ILE A 249 -2.39 -22.26 -13.23
CA ILE A 249 -1.85 -21.56 -12.09
C ILE A 249 -1.18 -20.28 -12.57
N GLN A 250 -1.73 -19.14 -12.24
CA GLN A 250 -1.22 -17.83 -12.61
C GLN A 250 -0.66 -17.13 -11.39
N ILE A 251 0.55 -16.63 -11.47
CA ILE A 251 1.23 -15.94 -10.40
C ILE A 251 1.75 -14.62 -10.95
N HIS A 252 1.32 -13.49 -10.36
CA HIS A 252 1.74 -12.16 -10.75
C HIS A 252 2.37 -11.44 -9.57
N TYR A 253 3.44 -10.72 -9.81
CA TYR A 253 4.16 -9.89 -8.83
C TYR A 253 4.87 -8.75 -9.55
N ARG A 254 5.41 -7.78 -8.81
CA ARG A 254 6.16 -6.68 -9.42
C ARG A 254 7.44 -7.19 -10.09
N ASP A 255 7.75 -6.70 -11.28
CA ASP A 255 8.94 -7.09 -12.04
C ASP A 255 10.26 -6.70 -11.32
N ASP A 256 10.22 -5.60 -10.52
CA ASP A 256 11.34 -5.14 -9.69
C ASP A 256 11.41 -5.79 -8.29
N ASP A 257 10.66 -6.88 -8.06
CA ASP A 257 10.61 -7.57 -6.78
C ASP A 257 11.59 -8.76 -6.73
N PRO A 258 12.61 -8.74 -5.86
CA PRO A 258 13.58 -9.84 -5.78
C PRO A 258 13.03 -11.09 -5.04
N ILE A 259 11.91 -10.97 -4.33
CA ILE A 259 11.29 -12.05 -3.56
C ILE A 259 10.23 -12.76 -4.37
N GLY A 260 9.47 -12.02 -5.20
CA GLY A 260 8.39 -12.55 -6.03
C GLY A 260 8.76 -13.80 -6.83
N PRO A 261 9.87 -13.82 -7.60
CA PRO A 261 10.28 -15.00 -8.38
C PRO A 261 10.53 -16.24 -7.51
N GLN A 262 11.12 -16.05 -6.32
CA GLN A 262 11.46 -17.14 -5.42
C GLN A 262 10.19 -17.78 -4.83
N VAL A 263 9.22 -16.95 -4.41
CA VAL A 263 7.93 -17.42 -3.92
C VAL A 263 7.16 -18.10 -5.04
N ALA A 264 7.09 -17.52 -6.23
CA ALA A 264 6.39 -18.09 -7.39
C ALA A 264 6.97 -19.46 -7.75
N GLN A 265 8.29 -19.59 -7.87
CA GLN A 265 8.95 -20.86 -8.15
C GLN A 265 8.64 -21.94 -7.08
N ARG A 266 8.59 -21.56 -5.80
CA ARG A 266 8.26 -22.50 -4.72
C ARG A 266 6.80 -22.94 -4.81
N VAL A 267 5.87 -22.04 -5.14
CA VAL A 267 4.47 -22.40 -5.39
C VAL A 267 4.37 -23.41 -6.52
N LEU A 268 4.95 -23.11 -7.69
CA LEU A 268 4.89 -24.00 -8.86
C LEU A 268 5.53 -25.37 -8.63
N LYS A 269 6.66 -25.42 -7.91
CA LYS A 269 7.28 -26.70 -7.50
C LYS A 269 6.43 -27.56 -6.57
N SER A 270 5.49 -26.95 -5.86
CA SER A 270 4.61 -27.68 -4.94
C SER A 270 3.39 -28.31 -5.62
N VAL A 271 3.13 -27.94 -6.88
CA VAL A 271 1.94 -28.37 -7.61
C VAL A 271 1.99 -29.88 -7.89
N LYS A 272 0.93 -30.55 -7.46
CA LYS A 272 0.69 -31.98 -7.74
C LYS A 272 -0.76 -32.16 -8.17
N ILE A 273 -0.97 -32.94 -9.22
CA ILE A 273 -2.29 -33.33 -9.71
C ILE A 273 -2.47 -34.81 -9.45
N LYS A 274 -3.55 -35.17 -8.76
CA LYS A 274 -3.87 -36.56 -8.37
C LYS A 274 -4.75 -37.26 -9.40
#